data_1eb5a82f70ee235583ceb787767e4ac7
#
_entry.id   1eb5a82f70ee235583ceb787767e4ac7
#
_cell.length_a   1.000
_cell.length_b   1.000
_cell.length_c   1.000
_cell.angle_alpha   90.00
_cell.angle_beta   90.00
_cell.angle_gamma   90.00
#
_symmetry.space_group_name_H-M   'P 1'
#
loop_
_entity.id
_entity.type
_entity.pdbx_description
1 polymer ?
#
loop_
_entity_poly.entity_id
_entity_poly.type
_entity_poly.pdbx_seq_one_letter_code
_entity_poly.pdbx_strand_id
1 'polypeptide(L)'
;CIRDSLEIDPRGVQNIPMPYGKINSLRASYYFYGSLLGRFGEATVGLPGGCDLGPRPIDLHLKAFEAMGATVSYEGDNMKLSAKDTGLHGASIYMDTVSVGATINTMIAAVKANGRTIIENAAREPEIIDVATLLNNMGAHIRGAGTNIIIIDGVERLHGTRHQVIPDRIEAGTYISLAA
;
A
#
# COMPACT_ATOMS: atom_id res chain seq x y z
N CYS A 1 16.29 23.73 1.96
CA CYS A 1 15.28 23.82 3.02
C CYS A 1 14.87 22.43 3.41
N ILE A 2 15.24 21.99 4.60
CA ILE A 2 14.71 20.78 5.19
C ILE A 2 13.29 21.13 5.65
N ARG A 3 12.28 20.56 5.00
CA ARG A 3 10.91 20.62 5.52
C ARG A 3 10.80 19.57 6.61
N ASP A 4 10.54 20.02 7.82
CA ASP A 4 10.40 19.17 9.00
C ASP A 4 8.98 18.61 9.16
N SER A 5 8.02 19.10 8.38
CA SER A 5 6.62 18.66 8.40
C SER A 5 5.93 18.82 7.03
N LEU A 6 4.94 17.97 6.78
CA LEU A 6 4.07 18.00 5.62
C LEU A 6 2.62 17.91 6.09
N GLU A 7 1.78 18.85 5.67
CA GLU A 7 0.33 18.77 5.85
C GLU A 7 -0.33 18.29 4.57
N ILE A 8 -1.17 17.25 4.67
CA ILE A 8 -1.89 16.65 3.54
C ILE A 8 -3.39 16.80 3.78
N ASP A 9 -4.06 17.51 2.88
CA ASP A 9 -5.52 17.59 2.84
C ASP A 9 -6.06 16.73 1.70
N PRO A 10 -6.64 15.55 1.99
CA PRO A 10 -7.11 14.63 0.97
C PRO A 10 -8.53 14.93 0.48
N ARG A 11 -9.22 15.99 0.96
CA ARG A 11 -10.63 16.25 0.65
C ARG A 11 -10.90 16.50 -0.83
N GLY A 12 -9.93 17.06 -1.54
CA GLY A 12 -10.03 17.34 -2.98
C GLY A 12 -9.54 16.22 -3.90
N VAL A 13 -9.11 15.08 -3.37
CA VAL A 13 -8.61 13.96 -4.19
C VAL A 13 -9.74 13.34 -4.98
N GLN A 14 -9.55 13.24 -6.30
CA GLN A 14 -10.46 12.60 -7.24
C GLN A 14 -9.83 11.34 -7.82
N ASN A 15 -10.66 10.34 -8.13
CA ASN A 15 -10.22 9.13 -8.80
C ASN A 15 -10.21 9.37 -10.32
N ILE A 16 -9.14 9.95 -10.81
CA ILE A 16 -8.91 10.16 -12.24
C ILE A 16 -7.68 9.35 -12.68
N PRO A 17 -7.61 8.92 -13.96
CA PRO A 17 -6.41 8.25 -14.46
C PRO A 17 -5.17 9.12 -14.22
N MET A 18 -4.14 8.52 -13.64
CA MET A 18 -2.92 9.26 -13.35
C MET A 18 -2.13 9.53 -14.64
N PRO A 19 -1.54 10.73 -14.80
CA PRO A 19 -0.80 11.07 -16.00
C PRO A 19 0.37 10.11 -16.26
N TYR A 20 0.41 9.56 -17.46
CA TYR A 20 1.55 8.80 -17.96
C TYR A 20 2.85 9.60 -17.79
N GLY A 21 3.93 8.96 -17.47
CA GLY A 21 5.24 9.59 -17.26
C GLY A 21 5.54 10.01 -15.82
N LYS A 22 4.57 10.49 -15.05
CA LYS A 22 4.79 10.80 -13.62
C LYS A 22 4.81 9.54 -12.77
N ILE A 23 3.95 8.59 -13.05
CA ILE A 23 3.88 7.30 -12.35
C ILE A 23 5.11 6.46 -12.64
N ASN A 24 5.55 6.44 -13.90
CA ASN A 24 6.69 5.65 -14.33
C ASN A 24 8.03 6.19 -13.80
N SER A 25 8.09 7.44 -13.34
CA SER A 25 9.29 8.03 -12.73
C SER A 25 9.47 7.68 -11.25
N LEU A 26 8.42 7.18 -10.59
CA LEU A 26 8.43 6.90 -9.15
C LEU A 26 7.92 5.50 -8.86
N ARG A 27 8.80 4.63 -8.36
CA ARG A 27 8.43 3.25 -8.01
C ARG A 27 7.31 3.17 -6.97
N ALA A 28 7.34 4.04 -5.96
CA ALA A 28 6.34 4.09 -4.89
C ALA A 28 4.90 4.40 -5.39
N SER A 29 4.72 4.75 -6.67
CA SER A 29 3.40 4.97 -7.27
C SER A 29 2.47 3.76 -7.18
N TYR A 30 2.99 2.53 -7.03
CA TYR A 30 2.14 1.35 -6.85
C TYR A 30 1.31 1.38 -5.56
N TYR A 31 1.68 2.17 -4.55
CA TYR A 31 0.85 2.32 -3.35
C TYR A 31 -0.49 3.01 -3.62
N PHE A 32 -0.61 3.72 -4.74
CA PHE A 32 -1.88 4.26 -5.16
C PHE A 32 -2.91 3.18 -5.52
N TYR A 33 -2.50 1.98 -5.92
CA TYR A 33 -3.44 0.89 -6.17
C TYR A 33 -4.27 0.57 -4.91
N GLY A 34 -3.61 0.30 -3.79
CA GLY A 34 -4.30 -0.03 -2.54
C GLY A 34 -5.10 1.14 -1.98
N SER A 35 -4.55 2.35 -2.01
CA SER A 35 -5.19 3.52 -1.43
C SER A 35 -6.42 3.98 -2.23
N LEU A 36 -6.36 4.00 -3.56
CA LEU A 36 -7.49 4.35 -4.42
C LEU A 36 -8.56 3.24 -4.40
N LEU A 37 -8.14 1.98 -4.46
CA LEU A 37 -9.04 0.84 -4.38
C LEU A 37 -9.82 0.85 -3.05
N GLY A 38 -9.15 1.05 -1.92
CA GLY A 38 -9.78 1.14 -0.61
C GLY A 38 -10.69 2.36 -0.45
N ARG A 39 -10.38 3.49 -1.12
CA ARG A 39 -11.14 4.73 -0.98
C ARG A 39 -12.32 4.82 -1.96
N PHE A 40 -12.13 4.42 -3.22
CA PHE A 40 -13.07 4.64 -4.30
C PHE A 40 -13.68 3.35 -4.86
N GLY A 41 -13.22 2.18 -4.41
CA GLY A 41 -13.60 0.88 -4.95
C GLY A 41 -13.01 0.60 -6.34
N GLU A 42 -12.22 1.52 -6.89
CA GLU A 42 -11.48 1.32 -8.13
C GLU A 42 -10.21 2.15 -8.17
N ALA A 43 -9.24 1.73 -8.97
CA ALA A 43 -8.01 2.44 -9.23
C ALA A 43 -7.60 2.26 -10.70
N THR A 44 -7.27 3.34 -11.40
CA THR A 44 -6.66 3.29 -12.72
C THR A 44 -5.29 3.96 -12.63
N VAL A 45 -4.25 3.15 -12.66
CA VAL A 45 -2.87 3.60 -12.43
C VAL A 45 -1.96 2.99 -13.48
N GLY A 46 -1.05 3.78 -14.04
CA GLY A 46 -0.03 3.28 -14.95
C GLY A 46 0.87 2.24 -14.29
N LEU A 47 1.49 1.39 -15.08
CA LEU A 47 2.47 0.44 -14.57
C LEU A 47 3.62 1.18 -13.89
N PRO A 48 4.01 0.79 -12.67
CA PRO A 48 5.04 1.48 -11.92
C PRO A 48 6.40 1.32 -12.60
N GLY A 49 7.06 2.43 -12.83
CA GLY A 49 8.42 2.49 -13.33
C GLY A 49 9.43 2.73 -12.21
N GLY A 50 10.44 3.55 -12.47
CA GLY A 50 11.50 3.92 -11.53
C GLY A 50 12.73 3.03 -11.66
N CYS A 51 13.42 2.75 -10.58
CA CYS A 51 14.75 2.12 -10.55
C CYS A 51 14.98 0.99 -11.55
N ASP A 52 16.01 1.11 -12.36
CA ASP A 52 16.47 0.08 -13.31
C ASP A 52 17.31 -1.01 -12.60
N LEU A 53 16.70 -1.65 -11.61
CA LEU A 53 17.29 -2.72 -10.79
C LEU A 53 16.79 -4.12 -11.20
N GLY A 54 16.36 -4.27 -12.46
CA GLY A 54 15.80 -5.52 -12.98
C GLY A 54 14.29 -5.69 -12.76
N PRO A 55 13.74 -6.87 -13.14
CA PRO A 55 12.30 -7.14 -13.04
C PRO A 55 11.81 -7.05 -11.60
N ARG A 56 10.81 -6.25 -11.36
CA ARG A 56 10.18 -6.09 -10.04
C ARG A 56 8.67 -6.19 -10.20
N PRO A 57 8.15 -7.41 -10.37
CA PRO A 57 6.74 -7.65 -10.66
C PRO A 57 5.85 -7.19 -9.51
N ILE A 58 4.58 -6.91 -9.83
CA ILE A 58 3.56 -6.52 -8.86
C ILE A 58 2.48 -7.61 -8.70
N ASP A 59 2.80 -8.81 -9.14
CA ASP A 59 1.92 -10.00 -9.10
C ASP A 59 1.39 -10.29 -7.70
N LEU A 60 2.24 -10.18 -6.66
CA LEU A 60 1.81 -10.36 -5.26
C LEU A 60 0.79 -9.30 -4.81
N HIS A 61 0.91 -8.07 -5.31
CA HIS A 61 -0.08 -7.02 -5.05
C HIS A 61 -1.42 -7.38 -5.69
N LEU A 62 -1.39 -7.81 -6.96
CA LEU A 62 -2.59 -8.18 -7.71
C LEU A 62 -3.27 -9.40 -7.09
N LYS A 63 -2.51 -10.46 -6.77
CA LYS A 63 -3.00 -11.63 -6.06
C LYS A 63 -3.76 -11.25 -4.79
N ALA A 64 -3.22 -10.32 -4.01
CA ALA A 64 -3.86 -9.86 -2.78
C ALA A 64 -5.18 -9.11 -3.06
N PHE A 65 -5.20 -8.22 -4.05
CA PHE A 65 -6.40 -7.47 -4.41
C PHE A 65 -7.48 -8.38 -5.00
N GLU A 66 -7.12 -9.34 -5.85
CA GLU A 66 -8.04 -10.34 -6.40
C GLU A 66 -8.64 -11.22 -5.29
N ALA A 67 -7.83 -11.67 -4.32
CA ALA A 67 -8.31 -12.40 -3.15
C ALA A 67 -9.32 -11.58 -2.32
N MET A 68 -9.18 -10.26 -2.33
CA MET A 68 -10.10 -9.31 -1.67
C MET A 68 -11.30 -8.93 -2.54
N GLY A 69 -11.48 -9.55 -3.72
CA GLY A 69 -12.63 -9.36 -4.61
C GLY A 69 -12.46 -8.28 -5.67
N ALA A 70 -11.28 -7.74 -5.87
CA ALA A 70 -11.02 -6.83 -6.98
C ALA A 70 -10.83 -7.61 -8.28
N THR A 71 -11.28 -7.04 -9.39
CA THR A 71 -10.97 -7.50 -10.75
C THR A 71 -9.84 -6.66 -11.33
N VAL A 72 -8.97 -7.31 -12.12
CA VAL A 72 -7.84 -6.67 -12.80
C VAL A 72 -8.12 -6.63 -14.29
N SER A 73 -7.96 -5.47 -14.91
CA SER A 73 -8.04 -5.29 -16.36
C SER A 73 -6.99 -4.29 -16.83
N TYR A 74 -6.73 -4.26 -18.12
CA TYR A 74 -5.75 -3.35 -18.72
C TYR A 74 -6.45 -2.45 -19.74
N GLU A 75 -6.22 -1.14 -19.64
CA GLU A 75 -6.71 -0.11 -20.56
C GLU A 75 -5.50 0.64 -21.14
N GLY A 76 -4.99 0.20 -22.29
CA GLY A 76 -3.72 0.67 -22.84
C GLY A 76 -2.55 0.37 -21.90
N ASP A 77 -1.79 1.40 -21.54
CA ASP A 77 -0.65 1.29 -20.61
C ASP A 77 -1.05 1.41 -19.13
N ASN A 78 -2.35 1.51 -18.86
CA ASN A 78 -2.86 1.59 -17.50
C ASN A 78 -3.43 0.26 -17.06
N MET A 79 -3.21 -0.05 -15.78
CA MET A 79 -3.88 -1.13 -15.11
C MET A 79 -5.06 -0.58 -14.32
N LYS A 80 -6.21 -1.22 -14.48
CA LYS A 80 -7.43 -0.89 -13.76
C LYS A 80 -7.78 -2.01 -12.80
N LEU A 81 -7.96 -1.64 -11.55
CA LEU A 81 -8.51 -2.48 -10.50
C LEU A 81 -9.91 -2.01 -10.16
N SER A 82 -10.85 -2.92 -10.00
CA SER A 82 -12.23 -2.58 -9.63
C SER A 82 -12.80 -3.60 -8.65
N ALA A 83 -13.38 -3.09 -7.58
CA ALA A 83 -14.20 -3.82 -6.62
C ALA A 83 -15.58 -3.15 -6.46
N LYS A 84 -16.06 -2.42 -7.48
CA LYS A 84 -17.31 -1.64 -7.40
C LYS A 84 -18.55 -2.50 -7.21
N ASP A 85 -18.57 -3.67 -7.81
CA ASP A 85 -19.76 -4.52 -7.82
C ASP A 85 -19.98 -5.25 -6.49
N THR A 86 -18.89 -5.66 -5.84
CA THR A 86 -18.93 -6.47 -4.62
C THR A 86 -18.41 -5.76 -3.38
N GLY A 87 -17.71 -4.64 -3.56
CA GLY A 87 -16.87 -4.03 -2.52
C GLY A 87 -15.64 -4.89 -2.22
N LEU A 88 -14.63 -4.28 -1.59
CA LEU A 88 -13.54 -5.05 -1.03
C LEU A 88 -14.02 -5.83 0.19
N HIS A 89 -13.64 -7.09 0.27
CA HIS A 89 -13.94 -7.96 1.41
C HIS A 89 -12.68 -8.56 2.03
N GLY A 90 -12.77 -8.94 3.30
CA GLY A 90 -11.68 -9.59 4.01
C GLY A 90 -11.34 -10.95 3.39
N ALA A 91 -10.06 -11.30 3.41
CA ALA A 91 -9.53 -12.54 2.83
C ALA A 91 -8.35 -13.07 3.63
N SER A 92 -8.06 -14.36 3.54
CA SER A 92 -6.79 -14.95 3.96
C SER A 92 -5.84 -14.97 2.77
N ILE A 93 -4.71 -14.28 2.90
CA ILE A 93 -3.76 -14.02 1.83
C ILE A 93 -2.38 -14.52 2.25
N TYR A 94 -1.90 -15.57 1.59
CA TYR A 94 -0.53 -16.04 1.76
C TYR A 94 0.38 -15.38 0.72
N MET A 95 1.43 -14.71 1.19
CA MET A 95 2.47 -14.13 0.34
C MET A 95 3.48 -15.20 -0.06
N ASP A 96 3.51 -15.61 -1.33
CA ASP A 96 4.41 -16.66 -1.83
C ASP A 96 5.90 -16.32 -1.58
N THR A 97 6.19 -15.02 -1.60
CA THR A 97 7.49 -14.47 -1.22
C THR A 97 7.26 -13.28 -0.30
N VAL A 98 8.10 -13.11 0.72
CA VAL A 98 8.06 -11.94 1.59
C VAL A 98 8.29 -10.68 0.77
N SER A 99 7.33 -9.76 0.79
CA SER A 99 7.36 -8.50 0.03
C SER A 99 6.87 -7.34 0.87
N VAL A 100 7.73 -6.38 1.14
CA VAL A 100 7.40 -5.14 1.87
C VAL A 100 6.30 -4.38 1.12
N GLY A 101 6.49 -4.17 -0.18
CA GLY A 101 5.54 -3.41 -0.99
C GLY A 101 4.16 -4.06 -1.04
N ALA A 102 4.09 -5.38 -1.27
CA ALA A 102 2.81 -6.09 -1.32
C ALA A 102 2.13 -6.10 0.06
N THR A 103 2.89 -6.31 1.15
CA THR A 103 2.36 -6.28 2.52
C THR A 103 1.73 -4.91 2.84
N ILE A 104 2.46 -3.81 2.61
CA ILE A 104 1.95 -2.45 2.86
C ILE A 104 0.72 -2.16 1.99
N ASN A 105 0.79 -2.47 0.71
CA ASN A 105 -0.28 -2.15 -0.24
C ASN A 105 -1.56 -2.93 0.08
N THR A 106 -1.42 -4.20 0.47
CA THR A 106 -2.54 -5.02 0.96
C THR A 106 -3.12 -4.44 2.26
N MET A 107 -2.26 -4.03 3.22
CA MET A 107 -2.72 -3.38 4.45
C MET A 107 -3.55 -2.13 4.17
N ILE A 108 -3.06 -1.26 3.28
CA ILE A 108 -3.75 0.00 2.91
C ILE A 108 -5.14 -0.29 2.32
N ALA A 109 -5.28 -1.29 1.47
CA ALA A 109 -6.58 -1.69 0.93
C ALA A 109 -7.47 -2.36 1.98
N ALA A 110 -6.91 -3.27 2.77
CA ALA A 110 -7.62 -4.10 3.74
C ALA A 110 -8.28 -3.31 4.87
N VAL A 111 -7.72 -2.15 5.27
CA VAL A 111 -8.35 -1.31 6.30
C VAL A 111 -9.73 -0.79 5.91
N LYS A 112 -10.06 -0.82 4.61
CA LYS A 112 -11.36 -0.42 4.07
C LYS A 112 -12.21 -1.60 3.57
N ALA A 113 -11.69 -2.82 3.64
CA ALA A 113 -12.42 -4.03 3.23
C ALA A 113 -13.50 -4.41 4.27
N ASN A 114 -14.60 -4.98 3.80
CA ASN A 114 -15.63 -5.48 4.70
C ASN A 114 -15.21 -6.83 5.31
N GLY A 115 -15.08 -6.88 6.63
CA GLY A 115 -14.69 -8.09 7.36
C GLY A 115 -13.19 -8.12 7.71
N ARG A 116 -12.66 -9.33 7.89
CA ARG A 116 -11.30 -9.56 8.37
C ARG A 116 -10.38 -10.02 7.25
N THR A 117 -9.22 -9.37 7.13
CA THR A 117 -8.11 -9.81 6.28
C THR A 117 -6.99 -10.37 7.15
N ILE A 118 -6.41 -11.50 6.73
CA ILE A 118 -5.23 -12.10 7.34
C ILE A 118 -4.15 -12.17 6.27
N ILE A 119 -3.01 -11.54 6.53
CA ILE A 119 -1.83 -11.62 5.66
C ILE A 119 -0.84 -12.56 6.33
N GLU A 120 -0.56 -13.69 5.68
CA GLU A 120 0.40 -14.69 6.12
C GLU A 120 1.70 -14.57 5.31
N ASN A 121 2.82 -14.91 5.92
CA ASN A 121 4.17 -14.69 5.38
C ASN A 121 4.43 -13.20 5.06
N ALA A 122 3.87 -12.32 5.90
CA ALA A 122 4.01 -10.87 5.77
C ALA A 122 5.45 -10.41 6.00
N ALA A 123 5.81 -9.29 5.40
CA ALA A 123 7.06 -8.59 5.69
C ALA A 123 7.07 -8.05 7.12
N ARG A 124 8.25 -7.94 7.74
CA ARG A 124 8.42 -7.60 9.17
C ARG A 124 9.24 -6.35 9.40
N GLU A 125 9.67 -5.71 8.35
CA GLU A 125 10.53 -4.54 8.38
C GLU A 125 9.89 -3.39 9.19
N PRO A 126 10.68 -2.51 9.79
CA PRO A 126 10.19 -1.41 10.62
C PRO A 126 9.14 -0.52 9.95
N GLU A 127 9.24 -0.33 8.65
CA GLU A 127 8.28 0.43 7.86
C GLU A 127 6.88 -0.20 7.82
N ILE A 128 6.76 -1.53 8.00
CA ILE A 128 5.45 -2.21 8.16
C ILE A 128 4.78 -1.78 9.46
N ILE A 129 5.57 -1.73 10.54
CA ILE A 129 5.08 -1.30 11.85
C ILE A 129 4.70 0.17 11.82
N ASP A 130 5.49 0.99 11.12
CA ASP A 130 5.26 2.43 11.00
C ASP A 130 3.95 2.73 10.27
N VAL A 131 3.70 2.08 9.12
CA VAL A 131 2.44 2.20 8.37
C VAL A 131 1.26 1.68 9.18
N ALA A 132 1.40 0.54 9.88
CA ALA A 132 0.33 0.02 10.74
C ALA A 132 0.01 0.99 11.90
N THR A 133 1.04 1.63 12.46
CA THR A 133 0.88 2.63 13.52
C THR A 133 0.14 3.87 12.98
N LEU A 134 0.54 4.38 11.82
CA LEU A 134 -0.18 5.48 11.15
C LEU A 134 -1.65 5.12 10.94
N LEU A 135 -1.94 3.98 10.34
CA LEU A 135 -3.31 3.55 10.03
C LEU A 135 -4.13 3.33 11.31
N ASN A 136 -3.55 2.73 12.36
CA ASN A 136 -4.23 2.57 13.64
C ASN A 136 -4.52 3.91 14.31
N ASN A 137 -3.59 4.87 14.23
CA ASN A 137 -3.82 6.24 14.70
C ASN A 137 -4.90 6.97 13.88
N MET A 138 -5.18 6.53 12.65
CA MET A 138 -6.30 6.98 11.84
C MET A 138 -7.62 6.25 12.14
N GLY A 139 -7.63 5.29 13.06
CA GLY A 139 -8.81 4.53 13.45
C GLY A 139 -8.94 3.16 12.80
N ALA A 140 -7.89 2.64 12.15
CA ALA A 140 -7.85 1.26 11.67
C ALA A 140 -7.67 0.25 12.82
N HIS A 141 -7.91 -1.03 12.54
CA HIS A 141 -7.72 -2.12 13.48
C HIS A 141 -6.73 -3.14 12.92
N ILE A 142 -5.44 -2.86 13.05
CA ILE A 142 -4.34 -3.71 12.57
C ILE A 142 -3.57 -4.29 13.75
N ARG A 143 -3.34 -5.61 13.74
CA ARG A 143 -2.56 -6.35 14.75
C ARG A 143 -1.52 -7.24 14.07
N GLY A 144 -0.44 -7.52 14.76
CA GLY A 144 0.62 -8.41 14.29
C GLY A 144 1.63 -7.79 13.33
N ALA A 145 1.58 -6.47 13.09
CA ALA A 145 2.63 -5.79 12.31
C ALA A 145 4.01 -6.02 12.93
N GLY A 146 5.01 -6.34 12.11
CA GLY A 146 6.34 -6.78 12.56
C GLY A 146 6.46 -8.27 12.81
N THR A 147 5.38 -9.04 12.65
CA THR A 147 5.40 -10.51 12.65
C THR A 147 5.08 -11.05 11.25
N ASN A 148 5.13 -12.37 11.07
CA ASN A 148 4.79 -13.00 9.80
C ASN A 148 3.28 -13.12 9.55
N ILE A 149 2.44 -12.72 10.52
CA ILE A 149 0.99 -12.74 10.37
C ILE A 149 0.45 -11.36 10.79
N ILE A 150 -0.27 -10.72 9.88
CA ILE A 150 -0.94 -9.45 10.13
C ILE A 150 -2.44 -9.67 10.01
N ILE A 151 -3.20 -9.22 11.00
CA ILE A 151 -4.65 -9.33 11.05
C ILE A 151 -5.23 -7.92 11.01
N ILE A 152 -6.17 -7.70 10.08
CA ILE A 152 -6.79 -6.40 9.84
C ILE A 152 -8.30 -6.59 9.88
N ASP A 153 -8.96 -5.90 10.79
CA ASP A 153 -10.41 -5.78 10.79
C ASP A 153 -10.78 -4.47 10.08
N GLY A 154 -11.51 -4.55 8.98
CA GLY A 154 -11.86 -3.39 8.17
C GLY A 154 -12.78 -2.40 8.90
N VAL A 155 -12.68 -1.13 8.54
CA VAL A 155 -13.46 -0.03 9.15
C VAL A 155 -14.15 0.82 8.09
N GLU A 156 -15.31 1.37 8.43
CA GLU A 156 -16.05 2.24 7.51
C GLU A 156 -15.35 3.57 7.25
N ARG A 157 -14.70 4.14 8.28
CA ARG A 157 -14.10 5.47 8.22
C ARG A 157 -12.75 5.51 8.90
N LEU A 158 -11.84 6.25 8.29
CA LEU A 158 -10.59 6.69 8.88
C LEU A 158 -10.67 8.20 9.10
N HIS A 159 -9.93 8.71 10.07
CA HIS A 159 -9.83 10.13 10.38
C HIS A 159 -8.40 10.63 10.21
N GLY A 160 -8.20 11.95 10.23
CA GLY A 160 -6.88 12.56 10.17
C GLY A 160 -6.09 12.30 11.45
N THR A 161 -4.78 12.26 11.33
CA THR A 161 -3.86 12.09 12.46
C THR A 161 -2.55 12.85 12.23
N ARG A 162 -1.76 12.98 13.29
CA ARG A 162 -0.34 13.33 13.19
C ARG A 162 0.50 12.09 13.33
N HIS A 163 1.50 11.98 12.49
CA HIS A 163 2.42 10.85 12.50
C HIS A 163 3.86 11.35 12.30
N GLN A 164 4.77 10.80 13.07
CA GLN A 164 6.20 11.02 12.88
C GLN A 164 6.77 9.79 12.18
N VAL A 165 7.22 9.99 10.95
CA VAL A 165 7.84 8.93 10.15
C VAL A 165 9.14 8.49 10.80
N ILE A 166 9.37 7.18 10.85
CA ILE A 166 10.62 6.61 11.37
C ILE A 166 11.80 6.97 10.46
N PRO A 167 13.05 6.98 10.96
CA PRO A 167 14.24 7.15 10.15
C PRO A 167 14.37 6.06 9.06
N ASP A 168 14.92 6.44 7.91
CA ASP A 168 15.19 5.50 6.82
C ASP A 168 16.40 4.62 7.17
N ARG A 169 16.15 3.33 7.43
CA ARG A 169 17.19 2.35 7.74
C ARG A 169 18.12 2.06 6.55
N ILE A 170 17.64 2.22 5.32
CA ILE A 170 18.43 1.99 4.11
C ILE A 170 19.43 3.14 3.94
N GLU A 171 18.99 4.37 4.12
CA GLU A 171 19.87 5.55 4.14
C GLU A 171 20.91 5.44 5.26
N ALA A 172 20.48 5.10 6.48
CA ALA A 172 21.38 4.90 7.61
C ALA A 172 22.45 3.83 7.30
N GLY A 173 22.05 2.69 6.73
CA GLY A 173 22.97 1.63 6.33
C GLY A 173 23.98 2.08 5.28
N THR A 174 23.58 2.92 4.34
CA THR A 174 24.47 3.51 3.33
C THR A 174 25.56 4.37 3.99
N TYR A 175 25.19 5.27 4.92
CA TYR A 175 26.15 6.10 5.63
C TYR A 175 27.05 5.31 6.57
N ILE A 176 26.54 4.27 7.23
CA ILE A 176 27.35 3.37 8.07
C ILE A 176 28.40 2.66 7.19
N SER A 177 28.01 2.16 6.02
CA SER A 177 28.95 1.51 5.10
C SER A 177 29.99 2.47 4.53
N LEU A 178 29.66 3.75 4.40
CA LEU A 178 30.62 4.78 3.99
C LEU A 178 31.65 5.10 5.09
N ALA A 179 31.27 4.97 6.35
CA ALA A 179 32.11 5.29 7.51
C ALA A 179 33.00 4.13 7.97
N ALA A 180 32.76 2.90 7.50
CA ALA A 180 33.54 1.68 7.81
C ALA A 180 34.73 1.50 6.88
#